data_66a14510ac644be740c348e1e3fe2a5b
#
_entry.id   66a14510ac644be740c348e1e3fe2a5b
#
_cell.length_a   1.000
_cell.length_b   1.000
_cell.length_c   1.000
_cell.angle_alpha   90.00
_cell.angle_beta   90.00
_cell.angle_gamma   90.00
#
_symmetry.space_group_name_H-M   'P 1'
#
loop_
_entity.id
_entity.type
_entity.pdbx_description
1 polymer ?
#
loop_
_entity_poly.entity_id
_entity_poly.type
_entity_poly.pdbx_seq_one_letter_code
_entity_poly.pdbx_strand_id
1 'polypeptide(L)'
;DLKHNALGQPIDEKGPINTTKARPIERVAPGVITRKSVDVPLQTGIKAIDAMVPIGRGQRELVIGDRQTGKTAICIDTIINQKGKNCICIYVAIGQKASTVARIVNTLEKTGAMDYSIVVSSTASDSATLQYIAPYSGVAMAEEYMENGKDVLIVYDDLSKHAVAYRAMSLLLKRPPGREAYPGDVFYLHSRLLERSARLDEKYGGGSITALPIIETQAGDVSAYIPTNVISITDGQIYLESELFNSGMRPAVNAGLSVSRVGGSAQIKAMKKVAGPIRMELAQYRELQSFSQFGSDLDKDTLDRLNHGKRVMEILKQPQYKTLEVEKEVVILYAVTNKYLDDVPVEKIADFERGFFEFMEQNHNNILIEIKETGVMSDKATEELKSAIESFKAKFE
;
A
#
# COMPACT_ATOMS: atom_id res chain seq x y z
N ASP A 1 4.79 -10.55 18.07
CA ASP A 1 6.24 -10.54 17.86
C ASP A 1 6.73 -11.96 17.60
N LEU A 2 6.83 -12.32 16.32
CA LEU A 2 7.27 -13.65 15.91
C LEU A 2 8.14 -13.53 14.65
N LYS A 3 9.34 -14.11 14.70
CA LYS A 3 10.28 -14.14 13.59
C LYS A 3 10.72 -15.58 13.35
N HIS A 4 10.45 -16.10 12.16
CA HIS A 4 10.80 -17.48 11.83
C HIS A 4 11.16 -17.64 10.36
N ASN A 5 11.78 -18.77 10.02
CA ASN A 5 12.08 -19.14 8.63
C ASN A 5 10.86 -19.80 7.96
N ALA A 6 11.02 -20.22 6.71
CA ALA A 6 9.95 -20.83 5.93
C ALA A 6 9.40 -22.14 6.52
N LEU A 7 10.13 -22.80 7.39
CA LEU A 7 9.73 -24.05 8.08
C LEU A 7 9.13 -23.80 9.48
N GLY A 8 8.93 -22.55 9.86
CA GLY A 8 8.41 -22.20 11.19
C GLY A 8 9.44 -22.28 12.32
N GLN A 9 10.72 -22.37 11.99
CA GLN A 9 11.77 -22.37 13.00
C GLN A 9 12.12 -20.93 13.41
N PRO A 10 12.22 -20.63 14.72
CA PRO A 10 12.53 -19.28 15.18
C PRO A 10 13.93 -18.83 14.73
N ILE A 11 14.06 -17.55 14.39
CA ILE A 11 15.31 -16.93 13.93
C ILE A 11 15.71 -15.71 14.77
N ASP A 12 15.04 -15.47 15.89
CA ASP A 12 15.20 -14.29 16.75
C ASP A 12 15.88 -14.58 18.08
N GLU A 13 16.40 -15.80 18.25
CA GLU A 13 17.05 -16.26 19.50
C GLU A 13 16.17 -16.20 20.75
N LYS A 14 14.86 -16.05 20.60
CA LYS A 14 13.89 -15.99 21.73
C LYS A 14 13.39 -17.36 22.18
N GLY A 15 13.99 -18.42 21.66
CA GLY A 15 13.62 -19.79 21.99
C GLY A 15 12.53 -20.38 21.07
N PRO A 16 12.06 -21.61 21.38
CA PRO A 16 11.10 -22.30 20.54
C PRO A 16 9.72 -21.63 20.53
N ILE A 17 9.03 -21.73 19.41
CA ILE A 17 7.65 -21.25 19.29
C ILE A 17 6.74 -22.28 19.96
N ASN A 18 6.09 -21.87 21.06
CA ASN A 18 5.17 -22.73 21.81
C ASN A 18 3.80 -22.79 21.12
N THR A 19 3.64 -23.72 20.21
CA THR A 19 2.37 -24.01 19.56
C THR A 19 2.21 -25.50 19.31
N THR A 20 0.98 -25.98 19.41
CA THR A 20 0.59 -27.35 19.07
C THR A 20 -0.22 -27.43 17.79
N LYS A 21 -0.67 -26.27 17.28
CA LYS A 21 -1.43 -26.21 16.05
C LYS A 21 -0.52 -26.25 14.84
N ALA A 22 -0.86 -27.08 13.87
CA ALA A 22 -0.25 -27.13 12.55
C ALA A 22 -1.32 -27.07 11.49
N ARG A 23 -1.00 -26.47 10.36
CA ARG A 23 -1.88 -26.49 9.19
C ARG A 23 -1.07 -26.67 7.91
N PRO A 24 -1.68 -27.23 6.86
CA PRO A 24 -1.01 -27.39 5.57
C PRO A 24 -0.62 -26.02 5.01
N ILE A 25 0.55 -25.93 4.42
CA ILE A 25 0.99 -24.71 3.74
C ILE A 25 0.32 -24.55 2.37
N GLU A 26 -0.15 -25.63 1.77
CA GLU A 26 -0.94 -25.61 0.56
C GLU A 26 -2.39 -25.96 0.85
N ARG A 27 -3.30 -25.09 0.45
CA ARG A 27 -4.74 -25.24 0.60
C ARG A 27 -5.46 -24.63 -0.59
N VAL A 28 -6.64 -25.14 -0.87
CA VAL A 28 -7.54 -24.53 -1.84
C VAL A 28 -8.04 -23.19 -1.28
N ALA A 29 -8.04 -22.17 -2.11
CA ALA A 29 -8.54 -20.85 -1.77
C ALA A 29 -10.03 -20.89 -1.39
N PRO A 30 -10.54 -19.94 -0.57
CA PRO A 30 -11.94 -19.82 -0.26
C PRO A 30 -12.78 -19.73 -1.54
N GLY A 31 -13.85 -20.53 -1.62
CA GLY A 31 -14.78 -20.53 -2.76
C GLY A 31 -15.67 -19.28 -2.79
N VAL A 32 -16.38 -19.08 -3.88
CA VAL A 32 -17.26 -17.91 -4.10
C VAL A 32 -18.30 -17.76 -3.01
N ILE A 33 -18.87 -18.86 -2.53
CA ILE A 33 -19.96 -18.88 -1.53
C ILE A 33 -19.45 -18.37 -0.16
N THR A 34 -18.17 -18.57 0.14
CA THR A 34 -17.60 -18.21 1.44
C THR A 34 -17.11 -16.76 1.49
N ARG A 35 -17.02 -16.09 0.36
CA ARG A 35 -16.50 -14.73 0.24
C ARG A 35 -17.60 -13.69 0.43
N LYS A 36 -17.20 -12.58 1.01
CA LYS A 36 -17.97 -11.34 1.10
C LYS A 36 -17.29 -10.24 0.25
N SER A 37 -18.07 -9.31 -0.24
CA SER A 37 -17.55 -8.16 -0.98
C SER A 37 -16.58 -7.34 -0.11
N VAL A 38 -15.55 -6.80 -0.74
CA VAL A 38 -14.56 -5.93 -0.10
C VAL A 38 -15.12 -4.51 -0.03
N ASP A 39 -15.50 -4.08 1.16
CA ASP A 39 -16.14 -2.78 1.42
C ASP A 39 -15.65 -2.08 2.70
N VAL A 40 -14.63 -2.63 3.36
CA VAL A 40 -14.01 -2.03 4.54
C VAL A 40 -12.63 -1.55 4.17
N PRO A 41 -12.30 -0.26 4.42
CA PRO A 41 -10.97 0.27 4.09
C PRO A 41 -9.86 -0.40 4.90
N LEU A 42 -8.74 -0.68 4.21
CA LEU A 42 -7.46 -0.87 4.84
C LEU A 42 -6.63 0.39 4.55
N GLN A 43 -6.54 1.25 5.54
CA GLN A 43 -5.87 2.53 5.38
C GLN A 43 -4.37 2.37 5.46
N THR A 44 -3.66 2.85 4.45
CA THR A 44 -2.20 2.75 4.38
C THR A 44 -1.50 3.85 5.19
N GLY A 45 -2.20 4.92 5.48
CA GLY A 45 -1.63 6.13 6.08
C GLY A 45 -0.80 6.95 5.09
N ILE A 46 -0.89 6.64 3.80
CA ILE A 46 -0.19 7.31 2.71
C ILE A 46 -1.23 8.05 1.87
N LYS A 47 -1.19 9.37 1.87
CA LYS A 47 -2.18 10.23 1.21
C LYS A 47 -2.41 9.86 -0.26
N ALA A 48 -1.33 9.66 -1.01
CA ALA A 48 -1.41 9.33 -2.42
C ALA A 48 -2.18 8.02 -2.68
N ILE A 49 -2.01 7.03 -1.84
CA ILE A 49 -2.63 5.72 -1.98
C ILE A 49 -4.08 5.77 -1.49
N ASP A 50 -4.31 6.23 -0.28
CA ASP A 50 -5.65 6.26 0.31
C ASP A 50 -6.61 7.15 -0.48
N ALA A 51 -6.10 8.20 -1.13
CA ALA A 51 -6.88 9.06 -2.00
C ALA A 51 -7.13 8.51 -3.40
N MET A 52 -6.12 7.93 -4.04
CA MET A 52 -6.17 7.59 -5.47
C MET A 52 -6.28 6.10 -5.78
N VAL A 53 -5.72 5.25 -4.92
CA VAL A 53 -5.63 3.80 -5.13
C VAL A 53 -6.02 3.08 -3.83
N PRO A 54 -7.25 3.28 -3.33
CA PRO A 54 -7.66 2.78 -2.03
C PRO A 54 -7.66 1.25 -1.98
N ILE A 55 -7.26 0.72 -0.84
CA ILE A 55 -7.18 -0.71 -0.56
C ILE A 55 -8.25 -1.08 0.45
N GLY A 56 -8.99 -2.15 0.16
CA GLY A 56 -9.98 -2.72 1.07
C GLY A 56 -9.47 -3.99 1.75
N ARG A 57 -10.02 -4.29 2.91
CA ARG A 57 -9.72 -5.52 3.65
C ARG A 57 -10.22 -6.74 2.90
N GLY A 58 -9.30 -7.58 2.49
CA GLY A 58 -9.55 -8.75 1.64
C GLY A 58 -9.13 -8.56 0.18
N GLN A 59 -8.64 -7.39 -0.19
CA GLN A 59 -8.16 -7.08 -1.53
C GLN A 59 -6.72 -7.58 -1.74
N ARG A 60 -6.39 -7.87 -3.00
CA ARG A 60 -5.02 -8.12 -3.47
C ARG A 60 -4.60 -6.94 -4.31
N GLU A 61 -3.69 -6.12 -3.79
CA GLU A 61 -3.18 -4.94 -4.49
C GLU A 61 -1.70 -5.09 -4.75
N LEU A 62 -1.32 -5.18 -6.02
CA LEU A 62 0.07 -5.31 -6.43
C LEU A 62 0.83 -4.01 -6.22
N VAL A 63 2.04 -4.09 -5.67
CA VAL A 63 2.99 -2.98 -5.62
C VAL A 63 4.10 -3.29 -6.63
N ILE A 64 4.20 -2.51 -7.69
CA ILE A 64 5.06 -2.80 -8.84
C ILE A 64 5.89 -1.58 -9.24
N GLY A 65 7.12 -1.81 -9.62
CA GLY A 65 8.04 -0.78 -10.08
C GLY A 65 9.47 -1.30 -10.18
N ASP A 66 10.34 -0.47 -10.71
CA ASP A 66 11.77 -0.79 -10.82
C ASP A 66 12.43 -0.87 -9.44
N ARG A 67 13.64 -1.38 -9.43
CA ARG A 67 14.44 -1.47 -8.21
C ARG A 67 14.61 -0.11 -7.55
N GLN A 68 14.50 -0.05 -6.22
CA GLN A 68 14.68 1.16 -5.40
C GLN A 68 13.71 2.32 -5.73
N THR A 69 12.47 2.00 -6.08
CA THR A 69 11.40 3.00 -6.28
C THR A 69 10.50 3.19 -5.08
N GLY A 70 10.79 2.50 -3.96
CA GLY A 70 10.04 2.64 -2.72
C GLY A 70 8.93 1.59 -2.51
N LYS A 71 8.94 0.47 -3.21
CA LYS A 71 7.95 -0.61 -3.08
C LYS A 71 7.86 -1.15 -1.64
N THR A 72 9.00 -1.56 -1.10
CA THR A 72 9.08 -2.06 0.29
C THR A 72 8.67 -0.98 1.28
N ALA A 73 9.09 0.26 1.08
CA ALA A 73 8.77 1.38 1.95
C ALA A 73 7.25 1.59 2.10
N ILE A 74 6.49 1.54 1.01
CA ILE A 74 5.03 1.62 1.03
C ILE A 74 4.42 0.50 1.85
N CYS A 75 4.89 -0.73 1.68
CA CYS A 75 4.39 -1.88 2.42
C CYS A 75 4.70 -1.78 3.92
N ILE A 76 5.89 -1.34 4.29
CA ILE A 76 6.28 -1.15 5.69
C ILE A 76 5.47 0.00 6.32
N ASP A 77 5.28 1.11 5.64
CA ASP A 77 4.42 2.19 6.11
C ASP A 77 2.98 1.73 6.34
N THR A 78 2.46 0.90 5.45
CA THR A 78 1.12 0.30 5.61
C THR A 78 1.04 -0.57 6.86
N ILE A 79 2.06 -1.38 7.14
CA ILE A 79 2.17 -2.17 8.38
C ILE A 79 2.20 -1.25 9.60
N ILE A 80 3.05 -0.24 9.60
CA ILE A 80 3.16 0.73 10.69
C ILE A 80 1.82 1.40 10.99
N ASN A 81 1.06 1.73 9.94
CA ASN A 81 -0.24 2.39 10.08
C ASN A 81 -1.34 1.49 10.65
N GLN A 82 -1.13 0.19 10.76
CA GLN A 82 -2.13 -0.73 11.32
C GLN A 82 -2.17 -0.73 12.86
N LYS A 83 -1.29 0.01 13.52
CA LYS A 83 -1.28 0.11 14.98
C LYS A 83 -2.64 0.56 15.52
N GLY A 84 -3.22 -0.25 16.39
CA GLY A 84 -4.54 0.02 16.99
C GLY A 84 -5.74 -0.17 16.06
N LYS A 85 -5.55 -0.75 14.87
CA LYS A 85 -6.62 -0.94 13.86
C LYS A 85 -7.10 -2.39 13.76
N ASN A 86 -6.78 -3.24 14.75
CA ASN A 86 -7.19 -4.64 14.79
C ASN A 86 -6.81 -5.42 13.52
N CYS A 87 -5.60 -5.22 13.05
CA CYS A 87 -5.04 -5.90 11.90
C CYS A 87 -3.71 -6.54 12.25
N ILE A 88 -3.61 -7.84 12.04
CA ILE A 88 -2.36 -8.59 12.20
C ILE A 88 -1.58 -8.47 10.89
N CYS A 89 -0.30 -8.17 10.98
CA CYS A 89 0.55 -8.00 9.81
C CYS A 89 1.56 -9.13 9.69
N ILE A 90 1.73 -9.65 8.47
CA ILE A 90 2.72 -10.68 8.15
C ILE A 90 3.60 -10.14 7.03
N TYR A 91 4.89 -10.00 7.30
CA TYR A 91 5.89 -9.63 6.31
C TYR A 91 6.67 -10.86 5.89
N VAL A 92 6.55 -11.26 4.63
CA VAL A 92 7.25 -12.39 4.04
C VAL A 92 8.40 -11.88 3.18
N ALA A 93 9.63 -12.03 3.65
CA ALA A 93 10.84 -11.71 2.90
C ALA A 93 11.28 -12.93 2.09
N ILE A 94 11.35 -12.78 0.78
CA ILE A 94 11.69 -13.86 -0.16
C ILE A 94 12.93 -13.47 -0.94
N GLY A 95 14.03 -14.17 -0.71
CA GLY A 95 15.28 -13.93 -1.43
C GLY A 95 15.94 -12.57 -1.15
N GLN A 96 15.56 -11.91 -0.07
CA GLN A 96 16.15 -10.65 0.37
C GLN A 96 17.50 -10.87 1.06
N LYS A 97 18.36 -9.86 1.02
CA LYS A 97 19.60 -9.89 1.81
C LYS A 97 19.26 -9.90 3.31
N ALA A 98 19.99 -10.69 4.09
CA ALA A 98 19.79 -10.76 5.54
C ALA A 98 19.89 -9.38 6.22
N SER A 99 20.79 -8.52 5.76
CA SER A 99 20.94 -7.14 6.24
C SER A 99 19.71 -6.26 5.96
N THR A 100 19.04 -6.48 4.83
CA THR A 100 17.79 -5.77 4.50
C THR A 100 16.67 -6.21 5.42
N VAL A 101 16.52 -7.51 5.65
CA VAL A 101 15.51 -8.05 6.57
C VAL A 101 15.75 -7.54 7.99
N ALA A 102 17.00 -7.56 8.46
CA ALA A 102 17.37 -7.05 9.79
C ALA A 102 17.00 -5.57 9.96
N ARG A 103 17.22 -4.74 8.94
CA ARG A 103 16.85 -3.33 8.95
C ARG A 103 15.33 -3.13 9.01
N ILE A 104 14.57 -3.92 8.27
CA ILE A 104 13.10 -3.86 8.29
C ILE A 104 12.57 -4.27 9.67
N VAL A 105 13.07 -5.37 10.23
CA VAL A 105 12.70 -5.81 11.58
C VAL A 105 12.99 -4.73 12.62
N ASN A 106 14.17 -4.12 12.55
CA ASN A 106 14.54 -3.03 13.46
C ASN A 106 13.59 -1.81 13.32
N THR A 107 13.17 -1.48 12.11
CA THR A 107 12.18 -0.41 11.86
C THR A 107 10.83 -0.77 12.48
N LEU A 108 10.35 -1.99 12.31
CA LEU A 108 9.10 -2.46 12.89
C LEU A 108 9.16 -2.47 14.44
N GLU A 109 10.29 -2.85 15.01
CA GLU A 109 10.52 -2.80 16.45
C GLU A 109 10.49 -1.36 16.99
N LYS A 110 11.24 -0.46 16.37
CA LYS A 110 11.31 0.95 16.79
C LYS A 110 9.99 1.70 16.69
N THR A 111 9.14 1.32 15.75
CA THR A 111 7.82 1.92 15.56
C THR A 111 6.72 1.25 16.39
N GLY A 112 7.04 0.17 17.11
CA GLY A 112 6.07 -0.62 17.86
C GLY A 112 5.23 -1.56 17.00
N ALA A 113 5.52 -1.66 15.70
CA ALA A 113 4.75 -2.50 14.78
C ALA A 113 5.01 -3.99 14.95
N MET A 114 6.13 -4.40 15.57
CA MET A 114 6.39 -5.80 15.87
C MET A 114 5.38 -6.40 16.84
N ASP A 115 4.70 -5.61 17.68
CA ASP A 115 3.72 -6.10 18.64
C ASP A 115 2.54 -6.82 17.98
N TYR A 116 2.21 -6.47 16.75
CA TYR A 116 1.13 -7.08 15.96
C TYR A 116 1.61 -7.70 14.64
N SER A 117 2.91 -7.91 14.50
CA SER A 117 3.53 -8.39 13.27
C SER A 117 4.24 -9.72 13.41
N ILE A 118 4.24 -10.48 12.33
CA ILE A 118 5.00 -11.72 12.14
C ILE A 118 5.92 -11.53 10.95
N VAL A 119 7.18 -11.92 11.09
CA VAL A 119 8.17 -11.91 9.99
C VAL A 119 8.52 -13.33 9.61
N VAL A 120 8.31 -13.66 8.34
CA VAL A 120 8.73 -14.91 7.71
C VAL A 120 9.90 -14.59 6.78
N SER A 121 11.06 -15.15 7.03
CA SER A 121 12.26 -14.83 6.25
C SER A 121 12.85 -16.06 5.58
N SER A 122 13.03 -15.96 4.27
CA SER A 122 13.90 -16.82 3.48
C SER A 122 14.85 -15.92 2.70
N THR A 123 16.12 -15.90 3.12
CA THR A 123 17.12 -14.97 2.59
C THR A 123 17.68 -15.42 1.24
N ALA A 124 18.44 -14.54 0.60
CA ALA A 124 19.11 -14.85 -0.67
C ALA A 124 20.12 -16.00 -0.58
N SER A 125 20.62 -16.31 0.62
CA SER A 125 21.52 -17.43 0.88
C SER A 125 20.81 -18.75 1.14
N ASP A 126 19.50 -18.73 1.36
CA ASP A 126 18.72 -19.94 1.54
C ASP A 126 18.47 -20.65 0.20
N SER A 127 18.18 -21.95 0.28
CA SER A 127 17.88 -22.75 -0.90
C SER A 127 16.64 -22.23 -1.65
N ALA A 128 16.59 -22.47 -2.94
CA ALA A 128 15.43 -22.15 -3.76
C ALA A 128 14.14 -22.79 -3.20
N THR A 129 14.23 -23.97 -2.62
CA THR A 129 13.11 -24.67 -2.01
C THR A 129 12.52 -23.89 -0.83
N LEU A 130 13.36 -23.35 0.05
CA LEU A 130 12.90 -22.53 1.18
C LEU A 130 12.30 -21.21 0.71
N GLN A 131 12.87 -20.57 -0.29
CA GLN A 131 12.30 -19.37 -0.90
C GLN A 131 10.94 -19.65 -1.55
N TYR A 132 10.78 -20.81 -2.17
CA TYR A 132 9.50 -21.26 -2.74
C TYR A 132 8.44 -21.48 -1.67
N ILE A 133 8.78 -22.08 -0.54
CA ILE A 133 7.84 -22.39 0.55
C ILE A 133 7.42 -21.14 1.35
N ALA A 134 8.29 -20.16 1.51
CA ALA A 134 8.10 -19.02 2.39
C ALA A 134 6.74 -18.32 2.28
N PRO A 135 6.24 -17.92 1.09
CA PRO A 135 4.95 -17.26 0.99
C PRO A 135 3.77 -18.17 1.37
N TYR A 136 3.84 -19.46 1.08
CA TYR A 136 2.81 -20.41 1.48
C TYR A 136 2.79 -20.64 3.00
N SER A 137 3.93 -20.65 3.64
CA SER A 137 4.05 -20.66 5.09
C SER A 137 3.41 -19.41 5.69
N GLY A 138 3.70 -18.24 5.14
CA GLY A 138 3.12 -16.98 5.58
C GLY A 138 1.59 -16.94 5.47
N VAL A 139 1.05 -17.32 4.32
CA VAL A 139 -0.42 -17.29 4.11
C VAL A 139 -1.14 -18.35 4.92
N ALA A 140 -0.53 -19.48 5.20
CA ALA A 140 -1.12 -20.49 6.10
C ALA A 140 -1.34 -19.93 7.51
N MET A 141 -0.42 -19.13 8.04
CA MET A 141 -0.62 -18.43 9.30
C MET A 141 -1.70 -17.36 9.20
N ALA A 142 -1.74 -16.62 8.11
CA ALA A 142 -2.78 -15.62 7.86
C ALA A 142 -4.18 -16.26 7.86
N GLU A 143 -4.33 -17.43 7.27
CA GLU A 143 -5.59 -18.17 7.23
C GLU A 143 -6.08 -18.59 8.62
N GLU A 144 -5.18 -18.95 9.53
CA GLU A 144 -5.56 -19.24 10.91
C GLU A 144 -6.24 -18.05 11.57
N TYR A 145 -5.70 -16.85 11.39
CA TYR A 145 -6.32 -15.65 11.93
C TYR A 145 -7.60 -15.27 11.20
N MET A 146 -7.63 -15.36 9.88
CA MET A 146 -8.80 -15.04 9.07
C MET A 146 -10.01 -15.93 9.43
N GLU A 147 -9.81 -17.23 9.57
CA GLU A 147 -10.85 -18.18 9.93
C GLU A 147 -11.37 -17.98 11.38
N ASN A 148 -10.57 -17.34 12.22
CA ASN A 148 -10.97 -16.93 13.58
C ASN A 148 -11.53 -15.49 13.64
N GLY A 149 -11.94 -14.93 12.51
CA GLY A 149 -12.63 -13.65 12.45
C GLY A 149 -11.71 -12.42 12.53
N LYS A 150 -10.42 -12.59 12.34
CA LYS A 150 -9.46 -11.48 12.38
C LYS A 150 -9.09 -11.00 10.98
N ASP A 151 -8.68 -9.74 10.90
CA ASP A 151 -8.14 -9.15 9.67
C ASP A 151 -6.62 -9.26 9.65
N VAL A 152 -6.08 -9.65 8.51
CA VAL A 152 -4.64 -9.84 8.29
C VAL A 152 -4.20 -9.03 7.07
N LEU A 153 -3.06 -8.38 7.20
CA LEU A 153 -2.31 -7.81 6.08
C LEU A 153 -1.08 -8.67 5.85
N ILE A 154 -0.91 -9.20 4.64
CA ILE A 154 0.26 -9.96 4.26
C ILE A 154 1.02 -9.29 3.11
N VAL A 155 2.32 -9.10 3.28
CA VAL A 155 3.23 -8.54 2.29
C VAL A 155 4.16 -9.63 1.79
N TYR A 156 4.26 -9.78 0.47
CA TYR A 156 5.20 -10.70 -0.18
C TYR A 156 6.32 -9.91 -0.84
N ASP A 157 7.48 -9.86 -0.23
CA ASP A 157 8.62 -9.06 -0.71
C ASP A 157 9.81 -9.95 -1.13
N ASP A 158 9.92 -10.36 -2.39
CA ASP A 158 9.01 -10.12 -3.49
C ASP A 158 8.66 -11.40 -4.25
N LEU A 159 7.62 -11.37 -5.03
CA LEU A 159 7.20 -12.50 -5.86
C LEU A 159 8.02 -12.66 -7.14
N SER A 160 8.81 -11.66 -7.54
CA SER A 160 9.77 -11.81 -8.65
C SER A 160 10.85 -12.81 -8.28
N LYS A 161 11.42 -12.69 -7.08
CA LYS A 161 12.41 -13.66 -6.55
C LYS A 161 11.78 -15.02 -6.28
N HIS A 162 10.54 -15.07 -5.86
CA HIS A 162 9.76 -16.29 -5.68
C HIS A 162 9.65 -17.06 -7.01
N ALA A 163 9.31 -16.38 -8.09
CA ALA A 163 9.25 -16.97 -9.42
C ALA A 163 10.62 -17.48 -9.90
N VAL A 164 11.69 -16.74 -9.64
CA VAL A 164 13.07 -17.17 -9.97
C VAL A 164 13.46 -18.43 -9.20
N ALA A 165 13.13 -18.53 -7.92
CA ALA A 165 13.38 -19.74 -7.13
C ALA A 165 12.61 -20.94 -7.69
N TYR A 166 11.38 -20.78 -8.08
CA TYR A 166 10.56 -21.82 -8.70
C TYR A 166 11.12 -22.25 -10.07
N ARG A 167 11.57 -21.29 -10.89
CA ARG A 167 12.26 -21.58 -12.16
C ARG A 167 13.52 -22.42 -11.93
N ALA A 168 14.35 -22.07 -10.96
CA ALA A 168 15.55 -22.81 -10.63
C ALA A 168 15.24 -24.27 -10.24
N MET A 169 14.25 -24.48 -9.37
CA MET A 169 13.79 -25.81 -8.98
C MET A 169 13.28 -26.61 -10.19
N SER A 170 12.47 -26.00 -11.03
CA SER A 170 11.87 -26.65 -12.20
C SER A 170 12.93 -27.08 -13.22
N LEU A 171 13.94 -26.25 -13.45
CA LEU A 171 15.06 -26.57 -14.34
C LEU A 171 15.92 -27.72 -13.80
N LEU A 172 16.18 -27.75 -12.48
CA LEU A 172 16.88 -28.87 -11.83
C LEU A 172 16.09 -30.19 -11.94
N LEU A 173 14.78 -30.12 -11.88
CA LEU A 173 13.87 -31.25 -12.07
C LEU A 173 13.67 -31.62 -13.56
N LYS A 174 14.40 -30.96 -14.47
CA LYS A 174 14.32 -31.16 -15.92
C LYS A 174 12.91 -30.97 -16.49
N ARG A 175 12.09 -30.09 -15.87
CA ARG A 175 10.80 -29.71 -16.43
C ARG A 175 11.02 -28.80 -17.66
N PRO A 176 10.24 -28.97 -18.73
CA PRO A 176 10.42 -28.19 -19.94
C PRO A 176 10.22 -26.69 -19.68
N PRO A 177 11.18 -25.85 -20.07
CA PRO A 177 11.04 -24.39 -19.90
C PRO A 177 10.10 -23.81 -20.96
N GLY A 178 9.31 -22.82 -20.52
CA GLY A 178 8.48 -21.99 -21.38
C GLY A 178 9.07 -20.60 -21.59
N ARG A 179 8.21 -19.59 -21.66
CA ARG A 179 8.61 -18.18 -21.83
C ARG A 179 9.55 -17.75 -20.70
N GLU A 180 10.63 -17.07 -21.04
CA GLU A 180 11.69 -16.61 -20.12
C GLU A 180 12.27 -17.75 -19.25
N ALA A 181 12.25 -18.96 -19.77
CA ALA A 181 12.67 -20.20 -19.09
C ALA A 181 11.84 -20.57 -17.85
N TYR A 182 10.72 -19.92 -17.60
CA TYR A 182 9.78 -20.32 -16.55
C TYR A 182 9.02 -21.60 -16.94
N PRO A 183 8.67 -22.45 -15.98
CA PRO A 183 7.82 -23.61 -16.25
C PRO A 183 6.41 -23.18 -16.63
N GLY A 184 5.68 -24.02 -17.35
CA GLY A 184 4.34 -23.71 -17.86
C GLY A 184 3.30 -23.40 -16.78
N ASP A 185 3.53 -23.81 -15.53
CA ASP A 185 2.64 -23.60 -14.40
C ASP A 185 3.03 -22.44 -13.49
N VAL A 186 3.93 -21.54 -13.93
CA VAL A 186 4.34 -20.38 -13.12
C VAL A 186 3.18 -19.41 -12.83
N PHE A 187 2.20 -19.31 -13.72
CA PHE A 187 0.97 -18.57 -13.43
C PHE A 187 0.26 -19.15 -12.21
N TYR A 188 0.11 -20.46 -12.16
CA TYR A 188 -0.54 -21.16 -11.06
C TYR A 188 0.22 -21.03 -9.74
N LEU A 189 1.55 -20.90 -9.78
CA LEU A 189 2.39 -20.62 -8.61
C LEU A 189 1.85 -19.40 -7.83
N HIS A 190 1.57 -18.30 -8.51
CA HIS A 190 1.11 -17.06 -7.89
C HIS A 190 -0.40 -16.99 -7.74
N SER A 191 -1.19 -17.57 -8.67
CA SER A 191 -2.64 -17.53 -8.55
C SER A 191 -3.15 -18.34 -7.35
N ARG A 192 -2.63 -19.56 -7.14
CA ARG A 192 -3.02 -20.37 -5.97
C ARG A 192 -2.59 -19.78 -4.63
N LEU A 193 -1.55 -18.95 -4.61
CA LEU A 193 -1.12 -18.19 -3.44
C LEU A 193 -2.06 -16.99 -3.18
N LEU A 194 -2.23 -16.14 -4.16
CA LEU A 194 -2.92 -14.86 -4.02
C LEU A 194 -4.43 -15.02 -3.91
N GLU A 195 -5.03 -16.03 -4.52
CA GLU A 195 -6.46 -16.32 -4.38
C GLU A 195 -6.86 -16.72 -2.94
N ARG A 196 -5.92 -17.09 -2.11
CA ARG A 196 -6.16 -17.37 -0.68
C ARG A 196 -6.44 -16.11 0.12
N SER A 197 -6.07 -14.94 -0.38
CA SER A 197 -6.43 -13.64 0.19
C SER A 197 -7.85 -13.26 -0.23
N ALA A 198 -8.72 -13.08 0.76
CA ALA A 198 -10.12 -12.79 0.56
C ALA A 198 -10.72 -12.18 1.82
N ARG A 199 -11.95 -11.69 1.71
CA ARG A 199 -12.81 -11.40 2.86
C ARG A 199 -13.87 -12.49 2.97
N LEU A 200 -13.97 -13.08 4.14
CA LEU A 200 -14.95 -14.12 4.41
C LEU A 200 -16.30 -13.53 4.85
N ASP A 201 -17.37 -14.20 4.45
CA ASP A 201 -18.69 -13.93 5.01
C ASP A 201 -18.71 -14.27 6.52
N GLU A 202 -19.55 -13.58 7.28
CA GLU A 202 -19.65 -13.73 8.73
C GLU A 202 -19.98 -15.17 9.17
N LYS A 203 -20.72 -15.91 8.33
CA LYS A 203 -21.00 -17.34 8.55
C LYS A 203 -19.74 -18.21 8.55
N TYR A 204 -18.66 -17.71 7.95
CA TYR A 204 -17.39 -18.43 7.82
C TYR A 204 -16.26 -17.76 8.62
N GLY A 205 -16.62 -16.95 9.63
CA GLY A 205 -15.70 -16.29 10.53
C GLY A 205 -15.61 -14.77 10.36
N GLY A 206 -15.91 -14.22 9.18
CA GLY A 206 -15.94 -12.77 8.92
C GLY A 206 -14.57 -12.10 8.83
N GLY A 207 -13.48 -12.84 8.93
CA GLY A 207 -12.12 -12.31 8.81
C GLY A 207 -11.70 -12.02 7.38
N SER A 208 -10.50 -11.45 7.22
CA SER A 208 -9.94 -11.13 5.91
C SER A 208 -8.43 -11.31 5.85
N ILE A 209 -7.94 -11.56 4.65
CA ILE A 209 -6.51 -11.43 4.30
C ILE A 209 -6.40 -10.43 3.16
N THR A 210 -5.68 -9.34 3.40
CA THR A 210 -5.33 -8.35 2.39
C THR A 210 -3.88 -8.61 1.96
N ALA A 211 -3.64 -8.78 0.67
CA ALA A 211 -2.31 -9.07 0.16
C ALA A 211 -1.71 -7.87 -0.58
N LEU A 212 -0.46 -7.56 -0.26
CA LEU A 212 0.39 -6.64 -0.99
C LEU A 212 1.58 -7.41 -1.58
N PRO A 213 1.41 -8.08 -2.72
CA PRO A 213 2.52 -8.68 -3.43
C PRO A 213 3.37 -7.58 -4.08
N ILE A 214 4.69 -7.76 -4.02
CA ILE A 214 5.65 -6.87 -4.66
C ILE A 214 6.23 -7.58 -5.90
N ILE A 215 6.27 -6.86 -7.00
CA ILE A 215 6.92 -7.27 -8.25
C ILE A 215 7.92 -6.20 -8.66
N GLU A 216 9.13 -6.64 -9.00
CA GLU A 216 10.17 -5.78 -9.56
C GLU A 216 10.12 -5.81 -11.08
N THR A 217 10.10 -4.63 -11.70
CA THR A 217 10.21 -4.46 -13.16
C THR A 217 11.63 -4.10 -13.55
N GLN A 218 11.93 -4.26 -14.84
CA GLN A 218 13.16 -3.81 -15.49
C GLN A 218 12.81 -2.67 -16.44
N ALA A 219 13.39 -1.49 -16.25
CA ALA A 219 13.15 -0.32 -17.09
C ALA A 219 11.65 0.02 -17.29
N GLY A 220 10.86 -0.17 -16.24
CA GLY A 220 9.42 0.10 -16.27
C GLY A 220 8.58 -0.88 -17.11
N ASP A 221 9.15 -2.00 -17.56
CA ASP A 221 8.44 -2.95 -18.43
C ASP A 221 7.42 -3.80 -17.64
N VAL A 222 6.18 -3.36 -17.66
CA VAL A 222 5.04 -4.09 -17.08
C VAL A 222 4.51 -5.19 -18.01
N SER A 223 4.99 -5.28 -19.24
CA SER A 223 4.58 -6.29 -20.23
C SER A 223 5.41 -7.59 -20.14
N ALA A 224 6.44 -7.61 -19.31
CA ALA A 224 7.21 -8.83 -19.01
C ALA A 224 6.31 -9.92 -18.43
N TYR A 225 6.80 -11.17 -18.48
CA TYR A 225 5.94 -12.34 -18.21
C TYR A 225 5.38 -12.35 -16.78
N ILE A 226 6.22 -12.27 -15.77
CA ILE A 226 5.76 -12.34 -14.37
C ILE A 226 4.92 -11.11 -13.97
N PRO A 227 5.31 -9.86 -14.30
CA PRO A 227 4.45 -8.70 -14.07
C PRO A 227 3.05 -8.86 -14.66
N THR A 228 2.94 -9.26 -15.93
CA THR A 228 1.65 -9.46 -16.61
C THR A 228 0.77 -10.48 -15.89
N ASN A 229 1.36 -11.60 -15.45
CA ASN A 229 0.64 -12.63 -14.72
C ASN A 229 0.08 -12.10 -13.40
N VAL A 230 0.88 -11.41 -12.61
CA VAL A 230 0.45 -10.92 -11.29
C VAL A 230 -0.54 -9.76 -11.41
N ILE A 231 -0.40 -8.89 -12.41
CA ILE A 231 -1.41 -7.86 -12.72
C ILE A 231 -2.78 -8.50 -12.99
N SER A 232 -2.82 -9.60 -13.73
CA SER A 232 -4.09 -10.28 -14.04
C SER A 232 -4.72 -11.00 -12.84
N ILE A 233 -3.92 -11.45 -11.88
CA ILE A 233 -4.38 -12.16 -10.68
C ILE A 233 -4.93 -11.17 -9.63
N THR A 234 -4.35 -9.99 -9.55
CA THR A 234 -4.64 -9.01 -8.49
C THR A 234 -5.84 -8.11 -8.82
N ASP A 235 -6.35 -7.41 -7.81
CA ASP A 235 -7.49 -6.50 -7.90
C ASP A 235 -7.06 -5.05 -8.19
N GLY A 236 -5.90 -4.88 -8.78
CA GLY A 236 -5.29 -3.61 -9.12
C GLY A 236 -3.82 -3.56 -8.77
N GLN A 237 -3.20 -2.44 -9.08
CA GLN A 237 -1.77 -2.23 -8.85
C GLN A 237 -1.47 -0.78 -8.45
N ILE A 238 -0.47 -0.64 -7.60
CA ILE A 238 0.21 0.61 -7.30
C ILE A 238 1.50 0.60 -8.11
N TYR A 239 1.57 1.41 -9.16
CA TYR A 239 2.74 1.53 -10.01
C TYR A 239 3.65 2.65 -9.54
N LEU A 240 4.89 2.30 -9.18
CA LEU A 240 5.92 3.25 -8.77
C LEU A 240 6.87 3.52 -9.94
N GLU A 241 6.95 4.77 -10.33
CA GLU A 241 7.68 5.23 -11.51
C GLU A 241 9.04 5.80 -11.12
N SER A 242 10.12 5.29 -11.75
CA SER A 242 11.49 5.73 -11.48
C SER A 242 11.70 7.21 -11.76
N GLU A 243 11.10 7.74 -12.82
CA GLU A 243 11.21 9.16 -13.16
C GLU A 243 10.62 10.07 -12.08
N LEU A 244 9.44 9.72 -11.56
CA LEU A 244 8.83 10.43 -10.43
C LEU A 244 9.71 10.35 -9.18
N PHE A 245 10.22 9.17 -8.87
CA PHE A 245 11.09 8.97 -7.71
C PHE A 245 12.36 9.83 -7.80
N ASN A 246 13.01 9.85 -8.96
CA ASN A 246 14.24 10.60 -9.18
C ASN A 246 13.99 12.12 -9.22
N SER A 247 12.80 12.57 -9.61
CA SER A 247 12.40 13.97 -9.57
C SER A 247 12.04 14.49 -8.17
N GLY A 248 12.05 13.59 -7.16
CA GLY A 248 11.73 13.93 -5.78
C GLY A 248 10.26 13.74 -5.41
N MET A 249 9.41 13.23 -6.31
CA MET A 249 8.04 12.84 -5.99
C MET A 249 8.03 11.49 -5.27
N ARG A 250 7.90 11.53 -3.95
CA ARG A 250 7.91 10.35 -3.08
C ARG A 250 6.76 10.39 -2.10
N PRO A 251 5.89 9.37 -2.09
CA PRO A 251 5.94 8.15 -2.89
C PRO A 251 5.73 8.40 -4.39
N ALA A 252 6.43 7.64 -5.22
CA ALA A 252 6.47 7.82 -6.67
C ALA A 252 5.28 7.16 -7.39
N VAL A 253 4.08 7.34 -6.87
CA VAL A 253 2.85 6.71 -7.38
C VAL A 253 2.44 7.34 -8.70
N ASN A 254 2.43 6.55 -9.76
CA ASN A 254 1.87 6.96 -11.03
C ASN A 254 0.34 6.86 -11.00
N ALA A 255 -0.34 8.00 -10.97
CA ALA A 255 -1.79 8.06 -10.87
C ALA A 255 -2.51 7.49 -12.11
N GLY A 256 -1.89 7.56 -13.28
CA GLY A 256 -2.47 7.07 -14.54
C GLY A 256 -2.44 5.53 -14.67
N LEU A 257 -1.34 4.92 -14.25
CA LEU A 257 -1.12 3.47 -14.34
C LEU A 257 -1.56 2.70 -13.10
N SER A 258 -1.73 3.38 -11.99
CA SER A 258 -2.20 2.76 -10.74
C SER A 258 -3.72 2.63 -10.75
N VAL A 259 -4.22 1.47 -10.33
CA VAL A 259 -5.64 1.12 -10.35
C VAL A 259 -6.01 0.38 -9.08
N SER A 260 -7.16 0.71 -8.49
CA SER A 260 -7.85 -0.13 -7.51
C SER A 260 -9.20 -0.54 -8.08
N ARG A 261 -9.41 -1.84 -8.28
CA ARG A 261 -10.70 -2.34 -8.79
C ARG A 261 -11.81 -2.28 -7.74
N VAL A 262 -11.46 -2.22 -6.47
CA VAL A 262 -12.41 -1.98 -5.37
C VAL A 262 -12.80 -0.50 -5.31
N GLY A 263 -11.84 0.39 -5.51
CA GLY A 263 -12.08 1.82 -5.65
C GLY A 263 -12.76 2.44 -4.41
N GLY A 264 -13.73 3.31 -4.65
CA GLY A 264 -14.42 4.05 -3.59
C GLY A 264 -15.18 3.20 -2.59
N SER A 265 -15.42 1.91 -2.85
CA SER A 265 -15.99 0.97 -1.86
C SER A 265 -15.02 0.72 -0.70
N ALA A 266 -13.72 0.94 -0.92
CA ALA A 266 -12.67 0.84 0.08
C ALA A 266 -12.30 2.20 0.71
N GLN A 267 -13.17 3.19 0.63
CA GLN A 267 -12.97 4.51 1.23
C GLN A 267 -14.12 4.86 2.16
N ILE A 268 -13.81 5.52 3.28
CA ILE A 268 -14.85 6.17 4.09
C ILE A 268 -15.50 7.29 3.27
N LYS A 269 -16.74 7.64 3.60
CA LYS A 269 -17.51 8.66 2.86
C LYS A 269 -16.80 10.01 2.80
N ALA A 270 -16.16 10.42 3.89
CA ALA A 270 -15.39 11.67 3.95
C ALA A 270 -14.23 11.67 2.96
N MET A 271 -13.44 10.60 2.89
CA MET A 271 -12.34 10.46 1.93
C MET A 271 -12.84 10.44 0.48
N LYS A 272 -13.88 9.69 0.21
CA LYS A 272 -14.49 9.61 -1.13
C LYS A 272 -14.93 10.98 -1.64
N LYS A 273 -15.48 11.81 -0.76
CA LYS A 273 -15.92 13.17 -1.09
C LYS A 273 -14.76 14.08 -1.48
N VAL A 274 -13.65 14.03 -0.74
CA VAL A 274 -12.50 14.94 -0.97
C VAL A 274 -11.52 14.43 -2.01
N ALA A 275 -11.39 13.13 -2.19
CA ALA A 275 -10.40 12.52 -3.06
C ALA A 275 -10.85 12.41 -4.52
N GLY A 276 -12.15 12.50 -4.81
CA GLY A 276 -12.71 12.29 -6.15
C GLY A 276 -12.03 13.09 -7.26
N PRO A 277 -11.76 14.38 -7.11
CA PRO A 277 -11.14 15.20 -8.16
C PRO A 277 -9.65 14.92 -8.40
N ILE A 278 -8.92 14.38 -7.43
CA ILE A 278 -7.44 14.38 -7.40
C ILE A 278 -6.83 13.69 -8.64
N ARG A 279 -7.33 12.52 -9.01
CA ARG A 279 -6.78 11.78 -10.16
C ARG A 279 -6.93 12.55 -11.47
N MET A 280 -8.07 13.18 -11.67
CA MET A 280 -8.34 13.98 -12.86
C MET A 280 -7.49 15.24 -12.89
N GLU A 281 -7.36 15.91 -11.75
CA GLU A 281 -6.51 17.10 -11.62
C GLU A 281 -5.04 16.78 -11.90
N LEU A 282 -4.53 15.67 -11.43
CA LEU A 282 -3.17 15.21 -11.71
C LEU A 282 -2.97 14.80 -13.18
N ALA A 283 -3.96 14.16 -13.80
CA ALA A 283 -3.91 13.82 -15.21
C ALA A 283 -3.84 15.10 -16.07
N GLN A 284 -4.68 16.08 -15.79
CA GLN A 284 -4.66 17.39 -16.44
C GLN A 284 -3.35 18.14 -16.23
N TYR A 285 -2.84 18.11 -15.01
CA TYR A 285 -1.55 18.72 -14.69
C TYR A 285 -0.41 18.13 -15.50
N ARG A 286 -0.32 16.81 -15.61
CA ARG A 286 0.71 16.13 -16.42
C ARG A 286 0.63 16.48 -17.89
N GLU A 287 -0.58 16.52 -18.42
CA GLU A 287 -0.80 16.93 -19.81
C GLU A 287 -0.34 18.37 -20.06
N LEU A 288 -0.76 19.30 -19.22
CA LEU A 288 -0.38 20.71 -19.31
C LEU A 288 1.12 20.92 -19.07
N GLN A 289 1.73 20.17 -18.17
CA GLN A 289 3.18 20.23 -17.93
C GLN A 289 3.98 19.82 -19.18
N SER A 290 3.51 18.79 -19.90
CA SER A 290 4.13 18.37 -21.14
C SER A 290 4.04 19.48 -22.22
N PHE A 291 2.88 20.13 -22.36
CA PHE A 291 2.70 21.25 -23.27
C PHE A 291 3.53 22.48 -22.90
N SER A 292 3.68 22.77 -21.61
CA SER A 292 4.41 23.95 -21.14
C SER A 292 5.91 23.91 -21.48
N GLN A 293 6.46 22.74 -21.74
CA GLN A 293 7.85 22.58 -22.15
C GLN A 293 8.09 23.02 -23.61
N PHE A 294 7.04 23.10 -24.41
CA PHE A 294 7.10 23.39 -25.85
C PHE A 294 6.58 24.78 -26.26
N GLY A 295 5.96 25.51 -25.33
CA GLY A 295 5.35 26.82 -25.61
C GLY A 295 5.68 27.90 -24.61
N SER A 296 5.98 29.11 -25.09
CA SER A 296 6.38 30.25 -24.24
C SER A 296 5.22 31.09 -23.72
N ASP A 297 4.04 31.03 -24.40
CA ASP A 297 2.89 31.86 -24.06
C ASP A 297 1.71 31.00 -23.62
N LEU A 298 1.60 30.77 -22.31
CA LEU A 298 0.47 30.09 -21.71
C LEU A 298 -0.59 31.13 -21.27
N ASP A 299 -1.85 30.84 -21.55
CA ASP A 299 -2.95 31.66 -21.05
C ASP A 299 -3.07 31.55 -19.52
N LYS A 300 -3.79 32.49 -18.91
CA LYS A 300 -3.94 32.57 -17.47
C LYS A 300 -4.58 31.33 -16.85
N ASP A 301 -5.60 30.77 -17.49
CA ASP A 301 -6.29 29.58 -17.00
C ASP A 301 -5.36 28.36 -16.96
N THR A 302 -4.53 28.19 -17.97
CA THR A 302 -3.51 27.14 -18.03
C THR A 302 -2.47 27.31 -16.93
N LEU A 303 -2.00 28.54 -16.69
CA LEU A 303 -1.07 28.84 -15.60
C LEU A 303 -1.69 28.56 -14.24
N ASP A 304 -2.95 28.92 -14.01
CA ASP A 304 -3.66 28.67 -12.75
C ASP A 304 -3.82 27.16 -12.51
N ARG A 305 -4.15 26.38 -13.53
CA ARG A 305 -4.21 24.90 -13.43
C ARG A 305 -2.85 24.27 -13.15
N LEU A 306 -1.80 24.75 -13.78
CA LEU A 306 -0.43 24.29 -13.49
C LEU A 306 -0.02 24.64 -12.06
N ASN A 307 -0.33 25.84 -11.59
CA ASN A 307 -0.04 26.26 -10.24
C ASN A 307 -0.81 25.43 -9.21
N HIS A 308 -2.08 25.16 -9.45
CA HIS A 308 -2.88 24.27 -8.61
C HIS A 308 -2.32 22.85 -8.59
N GLY A 309 -2.03 22.27 -9.75
CA GLY A 309 -1.47 20.93 -9.85
C GLY A 309 -0.14 20.75 -9.12
N LYS A 310 0.71 21.77 -9.11
CA LYS A 310 1.94 21.76 -8.31
C LYS A 310 1.67 21.61 -6.82
N ARG A 311 0.62 22.28 -6.29
CA ARG A 311 0.23 22.18 -4.87
C ARG A 311 -0.35 20.81 -4.57
N VAL A 312 -1.17 20.26 -5.44
CA VAL A 312 -1.68 18.88 -5.30
C VAL A 312 -0.53 17.88 -5.25
N MET A 313 0.43 17.99 -6.17
CA MET A 313 1.62 17.14 -6.17
C MET A 313 2.43 17.27 -4.88
N GLU A 314 2.62 18.49 -4.39
CA GLU A 314 3.41 18.74 -3.18
C GLU A 314 2.72 18.18 -1.93
N ILE A 315 1.40 18.31 -1.82
CA ILE A 315 0.62 17.71 -0.72
C ILE A 315 0.70 16.19 -0.72
N LEU A 316 0.76 15.56 -1.87
CA LEU A 316 0.85 14.09 -1.97
C LEU A 316 2.23 13.54 -1.61
N LYS A 317 3.26 14.38 -1.53
CA LYS A 317 4.56 13.95 -1.00
C LYS A 317 4.46 13.62 0.48
N GLN A 318 5.13 12.56 0.88
CA GLN A 318 5.10 12.09 2.26
C GLN A 318 6.40 11.35 2.58
N PRO A 319 7.11 11.72 3.67
CA PRO A 319 8.31 11.01 4.10
C PRO A 319 8.00 9.58 4.54
N GLN A 320 8.98 8.69 4.41
CA GLN A 320 8.90 7.35 4.99
C GLN A 320 8.67 7.40 6.50
N TYR A 321 7.93 6.42 7.01
CA TYR A 321 7.63 6.25 8.45
C TYR A 321 6.83 7.40 9.07
N LYS A 322 6.21 8.22 8.24
CA LYS A 322 5.35 9.35 8.63
C LYS A 322 3.93 9.13 8.11
N THR A 323 3.32 8.04 8.57
CA THR A 323 1.93 7.74 8.21
C THR A 323 0.97 8.70 8.89
N LEU A 324 -0.17 8.93 8.24
CA LEU A 324 -1.23 9.81 8.72
C LEU A 324 -2.49 9.03 9.02
N GLU A 325 -3.20 9.44 10.07
CA GLU A 325 -4.57 8.99 10.30
C GLU A 325 -5.50 9.57 9.24
N VAL A 326 -6.52 8.82 8.87
CA VAL A 326 -7.42 9.17 7.74
C VAL A 326 -8.11 10.51 7.91
N GLU A 327 -8.45 10.89 9.13
CA GLU A 327 -9.06 12.20 9.42
C GLU A 327 -8.14 13.37 9.08
N LYS A 328 -6.83 13.21 9.27
CA LYS A 328 -5.83 14.22 8.86
C LYS A 328 -5.66 14.25 7.35
N GLU A 329 -5.63 13.09 6.71
CA GLU A 329 -5.60 13.00 5.25
C GLU A 329 -6.80 13.74 4.64
N VAL A 330 -8.01 13.51 5.17
CA VAL A 330 -9.24 14.14 4.67
C VAL A 330 -9.18 15.66 4.74
N VAL A 331 -8.78 16.22 5.87
CA VAL A 331 -8.78 17.69 6.05
C VAL A 331 -7.74 18.39 5.18
N ILE A 332 -6.55 17.82 5.01
CA ILE A 332 -5.55 18.43 4.15
C ILE A 332 -5.87 18.26 2.65
N LEU A 333 -6.42 17.13 2.25
CA LEU A 333 -6.89 16.92 0.89
C LEU A 333 -8.07 17.83 0.56
N TYR A 334 -8.98 18.05 1.51
CA TYR A 334 -10.04 19.06 1.36
C TYR A 334 -9.45 20.44 1.08
N ALA A 335 -8.45 20.86 1.85
CA ALA A 335 -7.82 22.16 1.69
C ALA A 335 -7.17 22.33 0.29
N VAL A 336 -6.46 21.33 -0.19
CA VAL A 336 -5.80 21.42 -1.52
C VAL A 336 -6.79 21.32 -2.66
N THR A 337 -7.75 20.41 -2.62
CA THR A 337 -8.74 20.25 -3.70
C THR A 337 -9.70 21.42 -3.85
N ASN A 338 -9.97 22.15 -2.76
CA ASN A 338 -10.77 23.36 -2.78
C ASN A 338 -9.94 24.66 -2.97
N LYS A 339 -8.70 24.51 -3.47
CA LYS A 339 -7.83 25.62 -3.87
C LYS A 339 -7.37 26.57 -2.78
N TYR A 340 -7.50 26.17 -1.51
CA TYR A 340 -7.03 27.00 -0.38
C TYR A 340 -5.51 27.16 -0.33
N LEU A 341 -4.75 26.31 -1.03
CA LEU A 341 -3.29 26.34 -1.05
C LEU A 341 -2.71 26.99 -2.31
N ASP A 342 -3.55 27.47 -3.23
CA ASP A 342 -3.07 27.97 -4.54
C ASP A 342 -2.23 29.25 -4.40
N ASP A 343 -2.41 30.02 -3.35
CA ASP A 343 -1.63 31.22 -3.01
C ASP A 343 -0.46 30.95 -2.03
N VAL A 344 -0.33 29.72 -1.55
CA VAL A 344 0.79 29.33 -0.68
C VAL A 344 2.00 28.98 -1.55
N PRO A 345 3.20 29.54 -1.28
CA PRO A 345 4.42 29.14 -2.00
C PRO A 345 4.66 27.63 -1.91
N VAL A 346 5.07 27.01 -3.02
CA VAL A 346 5.28 25.54 -3.09
C VAL A 346 6.26 25.05 -2.03
N GLU A 347 7.32 25.79 -1.79
CA GLU A 347 8.33 25.48 -0.77
C GLU A 347 7.83 25.57 0.68
N LYS A 348 6.70 26.22 0.91
CA LYS A 348 6.07 26.35 2.24
C LYS A 348 4.92 25.34 2.46
N ILE A 349 4.57 24.55 1.47
CA ILE A 349 3.44 23.60 1.56
C ILE A 349 3.63 22.57 2.67
N ALA A 350 4.82 22.01 2.83
CA ALA A 350 5.13 21.06 3.89
C ALA A 350 4.98 21.67 5.30
N ASP A 351 5.44 22.93 5.46
CA ASP A 351 5.29 23.66 6.71
C ASP A 351 3.83 24.02 6.99
N PHE A 352 3.08 24.39 5.95
CA PHE A 352 1.64 24.62 6.05
C PHE A 352 0.91 23.38 6.53
N GLU A 353 1.17 22.21 5.92
CA GLU A 353 0.54 20.95 6.31
C GLU A 353 0.80 20.62 7.78
N ARG A 354 2.04 20.70 8.21
CA ARG A 354 2.42 20.42 9.60
C ARG A 354 1.72 21.36 10.57
N GLY A 355 1.79 22.67 10.33
CA GLY A 355 1.16 23.67 11.18
C GLY A 355 -0.37 23.57 11.20
N PHE A 356 -0.96 23.22 10.03
CA PHE A 356 -2.40 23.03 9.92
C PHE A 356 -2.90 21.84 10.74
N PHE A 357 -2.18 20.73 10.76
CA PHE A 357 -2.54 19.58 11.60
C PHE A 357 -2.49 19.93 13.09
N GLU A 358 -1.45 20.64 13.53
CA GLU A 358 -1.35 21.12 14.91
C GLU A 358 -2.52 22.06 15.27
N PHE A 359 -2.83 22.98 14.38
CA PHE A 359 -3.96 23.90 14.55
C PHE A 359 -5.30 23.17 14.64
N MET A 360 -5.54 22.18 13.80
CA MET A 360 -6.76 21.37 13.83
C MET A 360 -6.87 20.56 15.11
N GLU A 361 -5.79 19.95 15.58
CA GLU A 361 -5.77 19.20 16.84
C GLU A 361 -6.08 20.09 18.06
N GLN A 362 -5.55 21.30 18.08
CA GLN A 362 -5.70 22.21 19.19
C GLN A 362 -7.05 22.94 19.23
N ASN A 363 -7.58 23.32 18.08
CA ASN A 363 -8.73 24.23 18.00
C ASN A 363 -9.98 23.61 17.38
N HIS A 364 -9.85 22.56 16.57
CA HIS A 364 -10.94 21.95 15.81
C HIS A 364 -10.89 20.41 15.85
N ASN A 365 -10.45 19.86 16.96
CA ASN A 365 -10.32 18.41 17.13
C ASN A 365 -11.67 17.67 16.99
N ASN A 366 -12.78 18.34 17.23
CA ASN A 366 -14.12 17.80 17.01
C ASN A 366 -14.37 17.36 15.57
N ILE A 367 -13.80 18.08 14.58
CA ILE A 367 -13.90 17.68 13.15
C ILE A 367 -13.13 16.36 12.93
N LEU A 368 -11.92 16.26 13.46
CA LEU A 368 -11.10 15.06 13.34
C LEU A 368 -11.77 13.85 14.01
N ILE A 369 -12.34 14.04 15.19
CA ILE A 369 -13.07 12.99 15.91
C ILE A 369 -14.30 12.54 15.13
N GLU A 370 -15.09 13.46 14.58
CA GLU A 370 -16.26 13.12 13.76
C GLU A 370 -15.88 12.22 12.57
N ILE A 371 -14.85 12.61 11.83
CA ILE A 371 -14.39 11.82 10.68
C ILE A 371 -13.89 10.44 11.13
N LYS A 372 -13.10 10.39 12.19
CA LYS A 372 -12.53 9.15 12.71
C LYS A 372 -13.62 8.17 13.17
N GLU A 373 -14.60 8.63 13.92
CA GLU A 373 -15.63 7.79 14.52
C GLU A 373 -16.75 7.42 13.55
N THR A 374 -17.17 8.35 12.69
CA THR A 374 -18.33 8.16 11.82
C THR A 374 -17.96 7.85 10.36
N GLY A 375 -16.75 8.16 9.94
CA GLY A 375 -16.33 8.08 8.53
C GLY A 375 -16.97 9.13 7.63
N VAL A 376 -17.66 10.11 8.22
CA VAL A 376 -18.41 11.15 7.50
C VAL A 376 -17.94 12.52 7.97
N MET A 377 -17.89 13.47 7.07
CA MET A 377 -17.75 14.89 7.39
C MET A 377 -19.09 15.57 7.09
N SER A 378 -19.83 15.94 8.16
CA SER A 378 -21.12 16.59 8.06
C SER A 378 -21.02 17.97 7.39
N ASP A 379 -22.14 18.52 6.95
CA ASP A 379 -22.16 19.87 6.38
C ASP A 379 -21.71 20.92 7.41
N LYS A 380 -22.10 20.74 8.69
CA LYS A 380 -21.64 21.58 9.78
C LYS A 380 -20.11 21.50 9.95
N ALA A 381 -19.55 20.29 9.97
CA ALA A 381 -18.10 20.08 10.05
C ALA A 381 -17.38 20.66 8.83
N THR A 382 -17.97 20.55 7.65
CA THR A 382 -17.41 21.13 6.42
C THR A 382 -17.34 22.66 6.50
N GLU A 383 -18.40 23.33 6.97
CA GLU A 383 -18.40 24.78 7.14
C GLU A 383 -17.40 25.24 8.22
N GLU A 384 -17.32 24.49 9.31
CA GLU A 384 -16.32 24.75 10.35
C GLU A 384 -14.88 24.56 9.81
N LEU A 385 -14.65 23.54 8.99
CA LEU A 385 -13.35 23.29 8.35
C LEU A 385 -12.95 24.43 7.42
N LYS A 386 -13.88 24.97 6.62
CA LYS A 386 -13.62 26.15 5.78
C LYS A 386 -13.15 27.33 6.61
N SER A 387 -13.87 27.64 7.69
CA SER A 387 -13.50 28.71 8.61
C SER A 387 -12.15 28.47 9.30
N ALA A 388 -11.87 27.22 9.66
CA ALA A 388 -10.60 26.81 10.26
C ALA A 388 -9.42 27.03 9.31
N ILE A 389 -9.56 26.63 8.04
CA ILE A 389 -8.53 26.82 7.01
C ILE A 389 -8.24 28.30 6.81
N GLU A 390 -9.28 29.13 6.68
CA GLU A 390 -9.14 30.57 6.51
C GLU A 390 -8.45 31.24 7.71
N SER A 391 -8.84 30.84 8.93
CA SER A 391 -8.24 31.33 10.16
C SER A 391 -6.77 30.95 10.29
N PHE A 392 -6.41 29.73 9.89
CA PHE A 392 -5.03 29.28 9.91
C PHE A 392 -4.19 30.01 8.84
N LYS A 393 -4.71 30.16 7.62
CA LYS A 393 -4.04 30.88 6.55
C LYS A 393 -3.73 32.33 6.92
N ALA A 394 -4.64 33.01 7.60
CA ALA A 394 -4.44 34.39 8.05
C ALA A 394 -3.30 34.56 9.06
N LYS A 395 -2.90 33.48 9.71
CA LYS A 395 -1.79 33.46 10.69
C LYS A 395 -0.51 32.81 10.15
N PHE A 396 -0.59 32.22 8.98
CA PHE A 396 0.54 31.52 8.36
C PHE A 396 1.35 32.52 7.52
N GLU A 397 2.62 32.73 7.90
CA GLU A 397 3.57 33.62 7.24
C GLU A 397 4.51 32.88 6.26
#